data_0e54724fa0fc64e23c4911b8634373df
#
_entry.id   0e54724fa0fc64e23c4911b8634373df
#
_cell.length_a   1.000
_cell.length_b   1.000
_cell.length_c   1.000
_cell.angle_alpha   90.00
_cell.angle_beta   90.00
_cell.angle_gamma   90.00
#
_symmetry.space_group_name_H-M   'P 1'
#
loop_
_entity.id
_entity.type
_entity.pdbx_description
1 polymer ?
#
loop_
_entity_poly.entity_id
_entity_poly.type
_entity_poly.pdbx_seq_one_letter_code
_entity_poly.pdbx_strand_id
1 'polypeptide(L)'
;FSKGGFVTVPVVIAAGKRHIPAIIHESDMTPGLANKLCLSSATKVCCNFPETVNNLPKDKAVLTGTPIRQELLHGNKEHARAYCGFTSDKPVLLVIGGSLGAASVNENVRKILPELLKEFQVIHICGKGKTDESIQLTGYVQYEYVQEQLPDMFALADVVISRAGANAICELAALSKPNLLIPLSAKASRGDQILNARSFERQGYSMVLEEEEITEASLLEAIRKLYQERNKYIAAMSAGKNLNSIQHIVNLIEECIHS
;
A
#
# COMPACT_ATOMS: atom_id res chain seq x y z
N PHE A 1 9.14 6.30 -20.31
CA PHE A 1 8.96 5.89 -18.92
C PHE A 1 8.28 4.52 -18.83
N SER A 2 8.79 3.61 -17.98
CA SER A 2 8.26 2.27 -17.79
C SER A 2 8.05 1.97 -16.28
N LYS A 3 6.85 1.51 -15.91
CA LYS A 3 6.54 1.01 -14.55
C LYS A 3 6.92 -0.48 -14.35
N GLY A 4 7.65 -1.08 -15.28
CA GLY A 4 8.03 -2.49 -15.24
C GLY A 4 7.02 -3.42 -15.93
N GLY A 5 7.14 -4.72 -15.63
CA GLY A 5 6.40 -5.78 -16.29
C GLY A 5 7.12 -6.36 -17.50
N PHE A 6 6.89 -7.65 -17.82
CA PHE A 6 7.66 -8.38 -18.83
C PHE A 6 7.50 -7.79 -20.26
N VAL A 7 6.34 -7.21 -20.56
CA VAL A 7 6.05 -6.61 -21.89
C VAL A 7 6.89 -5.36 -22.17
N THR A 8 7.42 -4.70 -21.16
CA THR A 8 8.24 -3.49 -21.33
C THR A 8 9.70 -3.81 -21.61
N VAL A 9 10.16 -5.01 -21.30
CA VAL A 9 11.58 -5.41 -21.45
C VAL A 9 12.09 -5.23 -22.87
N PRO A 10 11.45 -5.79 -23.93
CA PRO A 10 11.94 -5.60 -25.30
C PRO A 10 11.93 -4.13 -25.73
N VAL A 11 10.96 -3.34 -25.25
CA VAL A 11 10.87 -1.90 -25.59
C VAL A 11 12.02 -1.12 -24.98
N VAL A 12 12.31 -1.33 -23.69
CA VAL A 12 13.42 -0.62 -23.01
C VAL A 12 14.77 -1.03 -23.58
N ILE A 13 14.98 -2.32 -23.90
CA ILE A 13 16.22 -2.78 -24.53
C ILE A 13 16.38 -2.18 -25.94
N ALA A 14 15.31 -2.12 -26.73
CA ALA A 14 15.33 -1.52 -28.06
C ALA A 14 15.62 -0.01 -28.00
N ALA A 15 15.05 0.70 -27.02
CA ALA A 15 15.34 2.11 -26.77
C ALA A 15 16.83 2.32 -26.47
N GLY A 16 17.40 1.54 -25.55
CA GLY A 16 18.82 1.62 -25.19
C GLY A 16 19.75 1.36 -26.39
N LYS A 17 19.44 0.37 -27.23
CA LYS A 17 20.20 0.09 -28.48
C LYS A 17 20.15 1.24 -29.49
N ARG A 18 19.13 2.08 -29.42
CA ARG A 18 18.95 3.25 -30.33
C ARG A 18 19.33 4.56 -29.64
N HIS A 19 19.97 4.50 -28.47
CA HIS A 19 20.33 5.67 -27.65
C HIS A 19 19.15 6.58 -27.33
N ILE A 20 17.94 6.01 -27.22
CA ILE A 20 16.75 6.72 -26.74
C ILE A 20 16.72 6.62 -25.22
N PRO A 21 16.71 7.74 -24.49
CA PRO A 21 16.66 7.72 -23.04
C PRO A 21 15.44 6.94 -22.51
N ALA A 22 15.66 6.06 -21.53
CA ALA A 22 14.62 5.25 -20.93
C ALA A 22 14.70 5.34 -19.41
N ILE A 23 13.62 5.74 -18.77
CA ILE A 23 13.48 5.74 -17.32
C ILE A 23 12.61 4.57 -16.92
N ILE A 24 13.07 3.73 -15.99
CA ILE A 24 12.30 2.64 -15.42
C ILE A 24 11.96 2.93 -13.95
N HIS A 25 10.88 2.33 -13.45
CA HIS A 25 10.45 2.50 -12.07
C HIS A 25 10.39 1.16 -11.36
N GLU A 26 11.09 1.06 -10.22
CA GLU A 26 11.02 -0.09 -9.33
C GLU A 26 10.14 0.25 -8.14
N SER A 27 9.07 -0.49 -8.00
CA SER A 27 8.09 -0.26 -6.93
C SER A 27 8.41 -1.03 -5.65
N ASP A 28 8.94 -2.26 -5.77
CA ASP A 28 9.26 -3.11 -4.63
C ASP A 28 10.67 -2.83 -4.10
N MET A 29 10.93 -3.27 -2.87
CA MET A 29 12.25 -3.10 -2.25
C MET A 29 13.33 -3.88 -3.00
N THR A 30 13.01 -5.03 -3.55
CA THR A 30 13.93 -5.82 -4.40
C THR A 30 13.57 -5.69 -5.88
N PRO A 31 14.53 -5.32 -6.75
CA PRO A 31 14.25 -5.18 -8.17
C PRO A 31 13.73 -6.48 -8.80
N GLY A 32 12.56 -6.35 -9.44
CA GLY A 32 11.96 -7.45 -10.19
C GLY A 32 12.79 -7.85 -11.42
N LEU A 33 12.60 -9.09 -11.92
CA LEU A 33 13.36 -9.63 -13.05
C LEU A 33 13.31 -8.72 -14.30
N ALA A 34 12.13 -8.17 -14.60
CA ALA A 34 11.96 -7.27 -15.75
C ALA A 34 12.87 -6.03 -15.62
N ASN A 35 12.87 -5.39 -14.47
CA ASN A 35 13.73 -4.23 -14.22
C ASN A 35 15.21 -4.60 -14.22
N LYS A 36 15.59 -5.76 -13.64
CA LYS A 36 16.98 -6.27 -13.71
C LYS A 36 17.49 -6.41 -15.14
N LEU A 37 16.66 -6.95 -16.03
CA LEU A 37 16.99 -7.09 -17.45
C LEU A 37 17.11 -5.73 -18.17
N CYS A 38 16.39 -4.72 -17.69
CA CYS A 38 16.39 -3.37 -18.28
C CYS A 38 17.51 -2.45 -17.75
N LEU A 39 18.19 -2.81 -16.64
CA LEU A 39 19.15 -1.93 -15.94
C LEU A 39 20.26 -1.40 -16.85
N SER A 40 20.83 -2.24 -17.72
CA SER A 40 21.90 -1.82 -18.65
C SER A 40 21.42 -0.79 -19.66
N SER A 41 20.16 -0.91 -20.13
CA SER A 41 19.55 -0.07 -21.16
C SER A 41 18.83 1.16 -20.59
N ALA A 42 18.58 1.19 -19.28
CA ALA A 42 17.92 2.32 -18.64
C ALA A 42 18.88 3.49 -18.38
N THR A 43 18.40 4.70 -18.60
CA THR A 43 19.11 5.95 -18.27
C THR A 43 19.00 6.25 -16.78
N LYS A 44 17.79 6.13 -16.21
CA LYS A 44 17.50 6.31 -14.78
C LYS A 44 16.57 5.22 -14.27
N VAL A 45 16.69 4.95 -12.96
CA VAL A 45 15.86 3.99 -12.23
C VAL A 45 15.23 4.70 -11.05
N CYS A 46 13.94 5.00 -11.16
CA CYS A 46 13.16 5.54 -10.05
C CYS A 46 12.84 4.45 -9.03
N CYS A 47 12.97 4.74 -7.75
CA CYS A 47 12.78 3.78 -6.66
C CYS A 47 11.83 4.32 -5.59
N ASN A 48 11.08 3.43 -4.95
CA ASN A 48 10.23 3.76 -3.80
C ASN A 48 10.99 3.69 -2.47
N PHE A 49 11.98 2.81 -2.36
CA PHE A 49 12.65 2.51 -1.10
C PHE A 49 14.11 2.98 -1.12
N PRO A 50 14.58 3.60 -0.01
CA PRO A 50 15.99 3.98 0.12
C PRO A 50 16.95 2.78 -0.03
N GLU A 51 16.53 1.61 0.48
CA GLU A 51 17.31 0.37 0.39
C GLU A 51 17.51 -0.08 -1.06
N THR A 52 16.52 0.15 -1.93
CA THR A 52 16.62 -0.18 -3.36
C THR A 52 17.68 0.69 -4.03
N VAL A 53 17.74 1.99 -3.70
CA VAL A 53 18.74 2.91 -4.26
C VAL A 53 20.14 2.45 -3.92
N ASN A 54 20.36 1.97 -2.69
CA ASN A 54 21.69 1.50 -2.25
C ASN A 54 22.18 0.23 -2.99
N ASN A 55 21.26 -0.53 -3.57
CA ASN A 55 21.53 -1.79 -4.27
C ASN A 55 21.59 -1.64 -5.81
N LEU A 56 21.49 -0.42 -6.32
CA LEU A 56 21.52 -0.11 -7.74
C LEU A 56 22.72 0.76 -8.10
N PRO A 57 23.10 0.86 -9.40
CA PRO A 57 24.14 1.79 -9.84
C PRO A 57 23.83 3.23 -9.43
N LYS A 58 24.76 3.86 -8.72
CA LYS A 58 24.57 5.20 -8.10
C LYS A 58 24.29 6.32 -9.11
N ASP A 59 24.80 6.19 -10.31
CA ASP A 59 24.60 7.12 -11.44
C ASP A 59 23.19 7.03 -12.04
N LYS A 60 22.48 5.92 -11.81
CA LYS A 60 21.14 5.67 -12.35
C LYS A 60 20.03 5.74 -11.33
N ALA A 61 20.27 5.32 -10.10
CA ALA A 61 19.25 5.19 -9.07
C ALA A 61 18.80 6.53 -8.50
N VAL A 62 17.49 6.77 -8.44
CA VAL A 62 16.88 7.99 -7.89
C VAL A 62 15.72 7.61 -6.98
N LEU A 63 15.74 8.09 -5.74
CA LEU A 63 14.62 7.94 -4.82
C LEU A 63 13.51 8.94 -5.17
N THR A 64 12.50 8.48 -5.89
CA THR A 64 11.38 9.33 -6.31
C THR A 64 10.10 9.10 -5.51
N GLY A 65 9.99 7.95 -4.86
CA GLY A 65 8.71 7.44 -4.41
C GLY A 65 7.84 6.96 -5.57
N THR A 66 6.59 6.58 -5.28
CA THR A 66 5.63 6.14 -6.29
C THR A 66 4.60 7.24 -6.58
N PRO A 67 4.18 7.42 -7.85
CA PRO A 67 3.05 8.29 -8.17
C PRO A 67 1.78 7.81 -7.46
N ILE A 68 1.19 8.68 -6.66
CA ILE A 68 -0.05 8.40 -5.93
C ILE A 68 -1.23 8.97 -6.72
N ARG A 69 -2.32 8.22 -6.76
CA ARG A 69 -3.57 8.66 -7.37
C ARG A 69 -4.11 9.88 -6.62
N GLN A 70 -4.26 10.99 -7.32
CA GLN A 70 -4.65 12.26 -6.70
C GLN A 70 -6.04 12.19 -6.07
N GLU A 71 -6.95 11.38 -6.64
CA GLU A 71 -8.30 11.19 -6.13
C GLU A 71 -8.31 10.70 -4.66
N LEU A 72 -7.32 9.90 -4.28
CA LEU A 72 -7.23 9.38 -2.91
C LEU A 72 -7.01 10.47 -1.85
N LEU A 73 -6.45 11.61 -2.24
CA LEU A 73 -6.14 12.73 -1.34
C LEU A 73 -7.38 13.59 -1.00
N HIS A 74 -8.48 13.41 -1.72
CA HIS A 74 -9.66 14.29 -1.67
C HIS A 74 -10.93 13.57 -1.20
N GLY A 75 -10.82 12.56 -0.35
CA GLY A 75 -11.97 11.83 0.18
C GLY A 75 -12.79 12.63 1.19
N ASN A 76 -14.08 12.34 1.25
CA ASN A 76 -15.05 12.92 2.17
C ASN A 76 -15.55 11.87 3.18
N LYS A 77 -15.21 12.03 4.43
CA LYS A 77 -15.58 11.08 5.50
C LYS A 77 -17.09 10.99 5.75
N GLU A 78 -17.84 12.08 5.56
CA GLU A 78 -19.28 12.09 5.78
C GLU A 78 -20.01 11.30 4.68
N HIS A 79 -19.53 11.38 3.44
CA HIS A 79 -20.04 10.54 2.35
C HIS A 79 -19.81 9.05 2.63
N ALA A 80 -18.61 8.68 3.09
CA ALA A 80 -18.33 7.27 3.45
C ALA A 80 -19.19 6.82 4.62
N ARG A 81 -19.37 7.66 5.64
CA ARG A 81 -20.22 7.35 6.80
C ARG A 81 -21.65 7.06 6.38
N ALA A 82 -22.23 7.91 5.53
CA ALA A 82 -23.56 7.72 4.98
C ALA A 82 -23.64 6.47 4.09
N TYR A 83 -22.66 6.25 3.22
CA TYR A 83 -22.59 5.11 2.32
C TYR A 83 -22.51 3.78 3.07
N CYS A 84 -21.74 3.73 4.17
CA CYS A 84 -21.62 2.56 5.04
C CYS A 84 -22.78 2.39 6.04
N GLY A 85 -23.67 3.36 6.15
CA GLY A 85 -24.78 3.36 7.12
C GLY A 85 -24.30 3.44 8.57
N PHE A 86 -23.15 4.08 8.83
CA PHE A 86 -22.58 4.21 10.16
C PHE A 86 -23.20 5.39 10.92
N THR A 87 -23.78 5.08 12.10
CA THR A 87 -24.50 6.05 12.92
C THR A 87 -23.84 6.33 14.27
N SER A 88 -22.85 5.52 14.66
CA SER A 88 -22.13 5.69 15.93
C SER A 88 -20.83 6.47 15.74
N ASP A 89 -20.31 7.06 16.83
CA ASP A 89 -19.05 7.80 16.85
C ASP A 89 -17.82 6.91 17.12
N LYS A 90 -18.00 5.59 17.10
CA LYS A 90 -16.87 4.66 17.23
C LYS A 90 -15.85 4.87 16.11
N PRO A 91 -14.55 4.69 16.40
CA PRO A 91 -13.52 4.73 15.40
C PRO A 91 -13.74 3.68 14.30
N VAL A 92 -13.25 3.96 13.11
CA VAL A 92 -13.45 3.13 11.93
C VAL A 92 -12.16 2.40 11.56
N LEU A 93 -12.25 1.07 11.52
CA LEU A 93 -11.24 0.20 10.95
C LEU A 93 -11.59 -0.11 9.49
N LEU A 94 -10.68 0.18 8.56
CA LEU A 94 -10.75 -0.28 7.18
C LEU A 94 -9.85 -1.51 7.00
N VAL A 95 -10.43 -2.60 6.47
CA VAL A 95 -9.68 -3.80 6.09
C VAL A 95 -9.66 -3.92 4.57
N ILE A 96 -8.46 -3.98 3.98
CA ILE A 96 -8.27 -4.05 2.52
C ILE A 96 -7.17 -5.03 2.15
N GLY A 97 -7.54 -6.14 1.52
CA GLY A 97 -6.62 -7.23 1.16
C GLY A 97 -5.96 -7.08 -0.23
N GLY A 98 -6.16 -5.95 -0.92
CA GLY A 98 -5.77 -5.77 -2.32
C GLY A 98 -6.80 -6.34 -3.31
N SER A 99 -6.55 -6.19 -4.63
CA SER A 99 -7.53 -6.51 -5.69
C SER A 99 -8.00 -7.97 -5.72
N LEU A 100 -7.14 -8.90 -5.35
CA LEU A 100 -7.48 -10.33 -5.28
C LEU A 100 -8.09 -10.72 -3.92
N GLY A 101 -8.09 -9.79 -2.95
CA GLY A 101 -8.49 -10.04 -1.57
C GLY A 101 -7.51 -10.99 -0.86
N ALA A 102 -7.56 -11.00 0.47
CA ALA A 102 -6.70 -11.81 1.32
C ALA A 102 -7.55 -12.77 2.16
N ALA A 103 -7.77 -14.01 1.68
CA ALA A 103 -8.65 -14.95 2.35
C ALA A 103 -8.29 -15.15 3.83
N SER A 104 -7.00 -15.36 4.13
CA SER A 104 -6.52 -15.53 5.50
C SER A 104 -6.80 -14.31 6.38
N VAL A 105 -6.58 -13.09 5.87
CA VAL A 105 -6.91 -11.85 6.62
C VAL A 105 -8.42 -11.75 6.83
N ASN A 106 -9.22 -12.00 5.79
CA ASN A 106 -10.67 -11.94 5.87
C ASN A 106 -11.21 -12.90 6.96
N GLU A 107 -10.74 -14.14 6.96
CA GLU A 107 -11.15 -15.15 7.92
C GLU A 107 -10.78 -14.75 9.37
N ASN A 108 -9.56 -14.30 9.59
CA ASN A 108 -9.12 -13.92 10.92
C ASN A 108 -9.83 -12.66 11.44
N VAL A 109 -10.09 -11.67 10.57
CA VAL A 109 -10.88 -10.50 10.96
C VAL A 109 -12.31 -10.89 11.33
N ARG A 110 -12.95 -11.79 10.56
CA ARG A 110 -14.32 -12.27 10.84
C ARG A 110 -14.44 -12.97 12.18
N LYS A 111 -13.43 -13.75 12.59
CA LYS A 111 -13.42 -14.44 13.90
C LYS A 111 -13.47 -13.46 15.06
N ILE A 112 -12.82 -12.31 14.95
CA ILE A 112 -12.74 -11.31 16.03
C ILE A 112 -13.83 -10.24 15.96
N LEU A 113 -14.72 -10.24 14.95
CA LEU A 113 -15.76 -9.22 14.81
C LEU A 113 -16.60 -9.01 16.09
N PRO A 114 -17.02 -10.05 16.84
CA PRO A 114 -17.82 -9.85 18.05
C PRO A 114 -17.13 -8.97 19.09
N GLU A 115 -15.83 -9.11 19.26
CA GLU A 115 -15.05 -8.26 20.17
C GLU A 115 -14.70 -6.91 19.54
N LEU A 116 -14.32 -6.90 18.26
CA LEU A 116 -13.90 -5.72 17.56
C LEU A 116 -15.02 -4.68 17.44
N LEU A 117 -16.26 -5.12 17.19
CA LEU A 117 -17.44 -4.26 17.06
C LEU A 117 -17.90 -3.62 18.39
N LYS A 118 -17.37 -4.06 19.53
CA LYS A 118 -17.57 -3.34 20.79
C LYS A 118 -16.89 -1.97 20.79
N GLU A 119 -15.77 -1.85 20.09
CA GLU A 119 -14.88 -0.69 20.12
C GLU A 119 -14.82 0.06 18.77
N PHE A 120 -15.00 -0.62 17.65
CA PHE A 120 -14.85 -0.08 16.29
C PHE A 120 -16.10 -0.28 15.44
N GLN A 121 -16.22 0.48 14.38
CA GLN A 121 -16.98 0.13 13.17
C GLN A 121 -15.99 -0.39 12.13
N VAL A 122 -16.41 -1.31 11.28
CA VAL A 122 -15.51 -2.02 10.36
C VAL A 122 -16.01 -1.95 8.93
N ILE A 123 -15.19 -1.40 8.04
CA ILE A 123 -15.34 -1.49 6.59
C ILE A 123 -14.40 -2.59 6.11
N HIS A 124 -14.94 -3.60 5.43
CA HIS A 124 -14.16 -4.75 4.98
C HIS A 124 -14.25 -4.93 3.46
N ILE A 125 -13.16 -4.59 2.73
CA ILE A 125 -13.04 -4.82 1.29
C ILE A 125 -12.39 -6.19 1.10
N CYS A 126 -13.25 -7.19 0.90
CA CYS A 126 -12.89 -8.62 0.97
C CYS A 126 -12.19 -9.15 -0.29
N GLY A 127 -12.40 -8.53 -1.46
CA GLY A 127 -12.05 -9.06 -2.77
C GLY A 127 -13.22 -9.81 -3.43
N LYS A 128 -13.17 -9.94 -4.75
CA LYS A 128 -14.23 -10.52 -5.57
C LYS A 128 -14.60 -11.94 -5.12
N GLY A 129 -15.88 -12.20 -4.92
CA GLY A 129 -16.43 -13.49 -4.49
C GLY A 129 -16.05 -13.89 -3.06
N LYS A 130 -15.62 -12.94 -2.20
CA LYS A 130 -15.15 -13.25 -0.83
C LYS A 130 -15.94 -12.56 0.27
N THR A 131 -17.06 -11.94 -0.05
CA THR A 131 -18.04 -11.50 0.95
C THR A 131 -18.73 -12.72 1.57
N ASP A 132 -19.20 -12.56 2.80
CA ASP A 132 -19.97 -13.57 3.51
C ASP A 132 -21.31 -12.97 3.92
N GLU A 133 -22.34 -13.20 3.12
CA GLU A 133 -23.68 -12.62 3.33
C GLU A 133 -24.38 -13.11 4.61
N SER A 134 -23.90 -14.20 5.21
CA SER A 134 -24.42 -14.68 6.49
C SER A 134 -24.06 -13.79 7.66
N ILE A 135 -23.02 -12.94 7.52
CA ILE A 135 -22.57 -12.04 8.56
C ILE A 135 -23.25 -10.67 8.40
N GLN A 136 -24.28 -10.46 9.20
CA GLN A 136 -25.02 -9.19 9.26
C GLN A 136 -24.95 -8.64 10.68
N LEU A 137 -23.96 -7.79 10.96
CA LEU A 137 -23.70 -7.22 12.27
C LEU A 137 -23.73 -5.69 12.20
N THR A 138 -24.38 -5.05 13.17
CA THR A 138 -24.40 -3.60 13.25
C THR A 138 -22.98 -3.04 13.40
N GLY A 139 -22.61 -2.09 12.57
CA GLY A 139 -21.26 -1.51 12.54
C GLY A 139 -20.25 -2.29 11.71
N TYR A 140 -20.66 -3.33 10.98
CA TYR A 140 -19.86 -4.07 10.02
C TYR A 140 -20.46 -4.01 8.63
N VAL A 141 -19.68 -3.58 7.66
CA VAL A 141 -20.04 -3.62 6.23
C VAL A 141 -18.94 -4.27 5.43
N GLN A 142 -19.33 -5.05 4.41
CA GLN A 142 -18.36 -5.72 3.54
C GLN A 142 -18.67 -5.45 2.07
N TYR A 143 -17.61 -5.32 1.29
CA TYR A 143 -17.65 -5.08 -0.14
C TYR A 143 -16.70 -6.04 -0.86
N GLU A 144 -17.07 -6.52 -2.03
CA GLU A 144 -16.13 -7.25 -2.88
C GLU A 144 -15.03 -6.36 -3.41
N TYR A 145 -15.42 -5.19 -3.88
CA TYR A 145 -14.56 -4.20 -4.51
C TYR A 145 -15.17 -2.81 -4.36
N VAL A 146 -14.32 -1.81 -4.20
CA VAL A 146 -14.72 -0.41 -4.11
C VAL A 146 -13.76 0.41 -4.98
N GLN A 147 -14.28 1.32 -5.77
CA GLN A 147 -13.50 2.21 -6.64
C GLN A 147 -13.76 3.68 -6.34
N GLU A 148 -14.95 4.16 -6.66
CA GLU A 148 -15.30 5.59 -6.52
C GLU A 148 -15.36 6.04 -5.05
N GLN A 149 -15.84 5.18 -4.15
CA GLN A 149 -15.98 5.47 -2.73
C GLN A 149 -14.70 5.22 -1.91
N LEU A 150 -13.65 4.65 -2.53
CA LEU A 150 -12.41 4.31 -1.83
C LEU A 150 -11.71 5.52 -1.20
N PRO A 151 -11.61 6.70 -1.87
CA PRO A 151 -11.06 7.91 -1.25
C PRO A 151 -11.82 8.31 0.03
N ASP A 152 -13.15 8.25 -0.02
CA ASP A 152 -14.02 8.60 1.10
C ASP A 152 -13.85 7.61 2.26
N MET A 153 -13.75 6.31 1.97
CA MET A 153 -13.48 5.29 2.98
C MET A 153 -12.10 5.48 3.63
N PHE A 154 -11.08 5.83 2.86
CA PHE A 154 -9.79 6.20 3.43
C PHE A 154 -9.90 7.47 4.30
N ALA A 155 -10.67 8.48 3.89
CA ALA A 155 -10.87 9.67 4.69
C ALA A 155 -11.53 9.34 6.03
N LEU A 156 -12.53 8.43 6.03
CA LEU A 156 -13.26 8.00 7.23
C LEU A 156 -12.43 7.11 8.16
N ALA A 157 -11.57 6.24 7.61
CA ALA A 157 -10.81 5.26 8.39
C ALA A 157 -9.83 5.92 9.38
N ASP A 158 -9.88 5.52 10.66
CA ASP A 158 -8.92 5.89 11.68
C ASP A 158 -7.67 5.02 11.62
N VAL A 159 -7.85 3.73 11.35
CA VAL A 159 -6.77 2.74 11.19
C VAL A 159 -7.09 1.80 10.03
N VAL A 160 -6.05 1.23 9.42
CA VAL A 160 -6.19 0.36 8.25
C VAL A 160 -5.45 -0.96 8.47
N ILE A 161 -6.07 -2.09 8.12
CA ILE A 161 -5.36 -3.36 7.93
C ILE A 161 -5.17 -3.57 6.42
N SER A 162 -3.94 -3.85 6.00
CA SER A 162 -3.62 -4.07 4.59
C SER A 162 -2.55 -5.14 4.38
N ARG A 163 -2.52 -5.69 3.16
CA ARG A 163 -1.32 -6.38 2.65
C ARG A 163 -0.20 -5.36 2.36
N ALA A 164 1.04 -5.83 2.32
CA ALA A 164 2.21 -4.99 2.11
C ALA A 164 2.69 -4.90 0.65
N GLY A 165 1.75 -4.81 -0.28
CA GLY A 165 2.07 -4.51 -1.68
C GLY A 165 2.60 -3.07 -1.81
N ALA A 166 3.67 -2.87 -2.56
CA ALA A 166 4.39 -1.59 -2.63
C ALA A 166 3.50 -0.38 -2.92
N ASN A 167 2.57 -0.47 -3.88
CA ASN A 167 1.68 0.65 -4.20
C ASN A 167 0.72 0.95 -3.04
N ALA A 168 0.12 -0.09 -2.43
CA ALA A 168 -0.82 0.08 -1.32
C ALA A 168 -0.17 0.77 -0.11
N ILE A 169 1.02 0.33 0.30
CA ILE A 169 1.70 0.93 1.45
C ILE A 169 2.16 2.37 1.18
N CYS A 170 2.55 2.68 -0.07
CA CYS A 170 2.86 4.06 -0.47
C CYS A 170 1.61 4.95 -0.46
N GLU A 171 0.45 4.45 -0.89
CA GLU A 171 -0.83 5.16 -0.78
C GLU A 171 -1.19 5.43 0.68
N LEU A 172 -1.06 4.44 1.58
CA LEU A 172 -1.30 4.60 3.01
C LEU A 172 -0.38 5.65 3.63
N ALA A 173 0.91 5.64 3.28
CA ALA A 173 1.87 6.65 3.75
C ALA A 173 1.53 8.06 3.24
N ALA A 174 1.18 8.20 1.96
CA ALA A 174 0.77 9.48 1.39
C ALA A 174 -0.49 10.05 2.07
N LEU A 175 -1.41 9.17 2.45
CA LEU A 175 -2.62 9.52 3.20
C LEU A 175 -2.36 9.71 4.71
N SER A 176 -1.16 9.41 5.20
CA SER A 176 -0.82 9.35 6.63
C SER A 176 -1.79 8.46 7.42
N LYS A 177 -2.19 7.31 6.85
CA LYS A 177 -3.11 6.38 7.50
C LYS A 177 -2.36 5.39 8.38
N PRO A 178 -2.56 5.43 9.72
CA PRO A 178 -2.02 4.42 10.62
C PRO A 178 -2.43 3.03 10.15
N ASN A 179 -1.48 2.14 10.01
CA ASN A 179 -1.77 0.87 9.36
C ASN A 179 -1.04 -0.31 10.00
N LEU A 180 -1.75 -1.45 10.05
CA LEU A 180 -1.25 -2.76 10.37
C LEU A 180 -1.03 -3.51 9.05
N LEU A 181 0.21 -3.78 8.73
CA LEU A 181 0.57 -4.56 7.55
C LEU A 181 0.63 -6.04 7.89
N ILE A 182 -0.11 -6.83 7.13
CA ILE A 182 -0.07 -8.29 7.17
C ILE A 182 0.52 -8.75 5.82
N PRO A 183 1.85 -8.87 5.72
CA PRO A 183 2.48 -9.25 4.47
C PRO A 183 2.08 -10.67 4.05
N LEU A 184 2.07 -10.92 2.75
CA LEU A 184 1.87 -12.26 2.23
C LEU A 184 3.04 -13.16 2.65
N SER A 185 2.73 -14.34 3.17
CA SER A 185 3.71 -15.32 3.63
C SER A 185 4.80 -15.62 2.58
N ALA A 186 6.02 -15.82 3.03
CA ALA A 186 7.13 -16.26 2.18
C ALA A 186 6.85 -17.61 1.48
N LYS A 187 5.97 -18.44 2.06
CA LYS A 187 5.54 -19.72 1.45
C LYS A 187 4.63 -19.50 0.23
N ALA A 188 3.91 -18.37 0.19
CA ALA A 188 2.96 -18.03 -0.87
C ALA A 188 3.49 -16.96 -1.84
N SER A 189 4.67 -16.40 -1.59
CA SER A 189 5.26 -15.31 -2.38
C SER A 189 6.79 -15.40 -2.42
N ARG A 190 7.43 -14.46 -3.13
CA ARG A 190 8.90 -14.29 -3.12
C ARG A 190 9.43 -13.57 -1.88
N GLY A 191 8.55 -13.21 -0.92
CA GLY A 191 8.92 -12.45 0.25
C GLY A 191 9.00 -10.92 0.04
N ASP A 192 8.71 -10.42 -1.15
CA ASP A 192 8.79 -8.98 -1.44
C ASP A 192 7.92 -8.16 -0.48
N GLN A 193 6.69 -8.64 -0.15
CA GLN A 193 5.81 -7.95 0.78
C GLN A 193 6.38 -7.91 2.21
N ILE A 194 7.08 -8.96 2.65
CA ILE A 194 7.73 -8.97 3.97
C ILE A 194 8.81 -7.89 4.02
N LEU A 195 9.63 -7.81 2.99
CA LEU A 195 10.68 -6.79 2.90
C LEU A 195 10.12 -5.38 2.85
N ASN A 196 9.07 -5.15 2.05
CA ASN A 196 8.36 -3.88 1.98
C ASN A 196 7.80 -3.47 3.36
N ALA A 197 7.12 -4.41 4.04
CA ALA A 197 6.55 -4.18 5.38
C ALA A 197 7.62 -3.81 6.39
N ARG A 198 8.72 -4.56 6.44
CA ARG A 198 9.83 -4.31 7.35
C ARG A 198 10.54 -2.98 7.09
N SER A 199 10.61 -2.53 5.83
CA SER A 199 11.13 -1.18 5.52
C SER A 199 10.24 -0.09 6.10
N PHE A 200 8.91 -0.21 5.95
CA PHE A 200 7.95 0.75 6.50
C PHE A 200 7.89 0.72 8.03
N GLU A 201 8.05 -0.45 8.63
CA GLU A 201 8.16 -0.60 10.08
C GLU A 201 9.39 0.14 10.64
N ARG A 202 10.58 -0.06 10.02
CA ARG A 202 11.81 0.65 10.41
C ARG A 202 11.71 2.16 10.28
N GLN A 203 10.93 2.66 9.32
CA GLN A 203 10.65 4.08 9.14
C GLN A 203 9.60 4.61 10.14
N GLY A 204 8.98 3.73 10.93
CA GLY A 204 7.91 4.10 11.86
C GLY A 204 6.57 4.41 11.18
N TYR A 205 6.38 4.01 9.93
CA TYR A 205 5.16 4.28 9.16
C TYR A 205 4.06 3.25 9.40
N SER A 206 4.44 2.03 9.76
CA SER A 206 3.51 0.90 9.88
C SER A 206 3.82 0.04 11.08
N MET A 207 2.78 -0.62 11.61
CA MET A 207 2.93 -1.80 12.46
C MET A 207 2.88 -3.04 11.55
N VAL A 208 3.62 -4.09 11.89
CA VAL A 208 3.67 -5.34 11.12
C VAL A 208 3.25 -6.51 12.01
N LEU A 209 2.39 -7.37 11.48
CA LEU A 209 2.05 -8.67 12.05
C LEU A 209 2.20 -9.71 10.93
N GLU A 210 3.09 -10.66 11.09
CA GLU A 210 3.30 -11.70 10.09
C GLU A 210 2.11 -12.67 10.04
N GLU A 211 1.78 -13.15 8.85
CA GLU A 211 0.59 -13.97 8.63
C GLU A 211 0.60 -15.26 9.47
N GLU A 212 1.78 -15.80 9.74
CA GLU A 212 1.99 -16.98 10.56
C GLU A 212 1.80 -16.74 12.06
N GLU A 213 1.85 -15.48 12.50
CA GLU A 213 1.72 -15.07 13.91
C GLU A 213 0.29 -14.67 14.25
N ILE A 214 -0.64 -14.70 13.27
CA ILE A 214 -2.01 -14.28 13.49
C ILE A 214 -2.74 -15.29 14.36
N THR A 215 -3.20 -14.82 15.49
CA THR A 215 -4.25 -15.42 16.35
C THR A 215 -5.34 -14.40 16.59
N GLU A 216 -6.48 -14.81 17.08
CA GLU A 216 -7.55 -13.87 17.48
C GLU A 216 -7.04 -12.83 18.49
N ALA A 217 -6.25 -13.29 19.47
CA ALA A 217 -5.68 -12.42 20.50
C ALA A 217 -4.64 -11.44 19.92
N SER A 218 -3.66 -11.93 19.13
CA SER A 218 -2.59 -11.09 18.58
C SER A 218 -3.15 -10.04 17.61
N LEU A 219 -4.13 -10.41 16.78
CA LEU A 219 -4.74 -9.48 15.82
C LEU A 219 -5.53 -8.38 16.54
N LEU A 220 -6.35 -8.75 17.54
CA LEU A 220 -7.13 -7.78 18.31
C LEU A 220 -6.23 -6.83 19.11
N GLU A 221 -5.18 -7.36 19.76
CA GLU A 221 -4.17 -6.56 20.47
C GLU A 221 -3.45 -5.59 19.52
N ALA A 222 -3.02 -6.06 18.36
CA ALA A 222 -2.34 -5.22 17.35
C ALA A 222 -3.23 -4.07 16.87
N ILE A 223 -4.53 -4.32 16.61
CA ILE A 223 -5.47 -3.28 16.20
C ILE A 223 -5.65 -2.23 17.31
N ARG A 224 -5.85 -2.67 18.55
CA ARG A 224 -6.00 -1.76 19.70
C ARG A 224 -4.76 -0.90 19.92
N LYS A 225 -3.59 -1.52 19.87
CA LYS A 225 -2.30 -0.84 20.02
C LYS A 225 -2.07 0.17 18.88
N LEU A 226 -2.33 -0.23 17.64
CA LEU A 226 -2.23 0.67 16.50
C LEU A 226 -3.13 1.90 16.68
N TYR A 227 -4.37 1.71 17.10
CA TYR A 227 -5.30 2.81 17.35
C TYR A 227 -4.83 3.73 18.48
N GLN A 228 -4.34 3.17 19.58
CA GLN A 228 -3.81 3.94 20.72
C GLN A 228 -2.58 4.77 20.31
N GLU A 229 -1.68 4.18 19.50
CA GLU A 229 -0.43 4.82 19.06
C GLU A 229 -0.57 5.56 17.71
N ARG A 230 -1.78 5.69 17.15
CA ARG A 230 -2.00 6.21 15.78
C ARG A 230 -1.32 7.53 15.46
N ASN A 231 -1.27 8.44 16.42
CA ASN A 231 -0.66 9.76 16.24
C ASN A 231 0.86 9.68 15.99
N LYS A 232 1.54 8.67 16.53
CA LYS A 232 2.95 8.38 16.28
C LYS A 232 3.18 8.03 14.80
N TYR A 233 2.36 7.16 14.24
CA TYR A 233 2.44 6.77 12.83
C TYR A 233 2.10 7.92 11.90
N ILE A 234 1.05 8.70 12.23
CA ILE A 234 0.69 9.91 11.46
C ILE A 234 1.85 10.90 11.44
N ALA A 235 2.47 11.17 12.58
CA ALA A 235 3.60 12.10 12.67
C ALA A 235 4.81 11.62 11.85
N ALA A 236 5.17 10.33 11.94
CA ALA A 236 6.28 9.75 11.19
C ALA A 236 6.03 9.83 9.68
N MET A 237 4.86 9.41 9.20
CA MET A 237 4.49 9.49 7.79
C MET A 237 4.45 10.94 7.27
N SER A 238 3.91 11.87 8.07
CA SER A 238 3.84 13.29 7.70
C SER A 238 5.22 13.93 7.58
N ALA A 239 6.17 13.54 8.44
CA ALA A 239 7.55 14.01 8.36
C ALA A 239 8.30 13.46 7.13
N GLY A 240 7.98 12.22 6.72
CA GLY A 240 8.59 11.55 5.57
C GLY A 240 7.90 11.82 4.24
N LYS A 241 6.82 12.63 4.20
CA LYS A 241 6.04 12.88 2.98
C LYS A 241 6.88 13.46 1.86
N ASN A 242 7.09 12.65 0.83
CA ASN A 242 7.51 13.12 -0.48
C ASN A 242 6.29 13.10 -1.43
N LEU A 243 5.40 14.10 -1.30
CA LEU A 243 4.18 14.23 -2.11
C LEU A 243 4.46 14.62 -3.56
N ASN A 244 5.72 14.92 -3.89
CA ASN A 244 6.11 15.41 -5.21
C ASN A 244 6.64 14.33 -6.14
N SER A 245 6.35 13.04 -5.88
CA SER A 245 6.84 11.93 -6.70
C SER A 245 6.51 12.10 -8.19
N ILE A 246 5.32 12.60 -8.52
CA ILE A 246 4.91 12.86 -9.91
C ILE A 246 5.80 13.94 -10.51
N GLN A 247 5.92 15.08 -9.85
CA GLN A 247 6.74 16.19 -10.36
C GLN A 247 8.21 15.80 -10.48
N HIS A 248 8.72 15.03 -9.50
CA HIS A 248 10.11 14.55 -9.54
C HIS A 248 10.36 13.64 -10.75
N ILE A 249 9.42 12.73 -11.05
CA ILE A 249 9.52 11.86 -12.24
C ILE A 249 9.39 12.68 -13.53
N VAL A 250 8.48 13.65 -13.57
CA VAL A 250 8.33 14.55 -14.74
C VAL A 250 9.62 15.32 -14.98
N ASN A 251 10.21 15.91 -13.98
CA ASN A 251 11.48 16.63 -14.10
C ASN A 251 12.61 15.73 -14.66
N LEU A 252 12.70 14.47 -14.17
CA LEU A 252 13.67 13.50 -14.70
C LEU A 252 13.42 13.15 -16.17
N ILE A 253 12.16 13.12 -16.61
CA ILE A 253 11.82 12.90 -18.03
C ILE A 253 12.25 14.11 -18.86
N GLU A 254 11.97 15.32 -18.39
CA GLU A 254 12.37 16.57 -19.07
C GLU A 254 13.89 16.70 -19.19
N GLU A 255 14.63 16.39 -18.10
CA GLU A 255 16.09 16.36 -18.13
C GLU A 255 16.63 15.40 -19.21
N CYS A 256 15.99 14.23 -19.38
CA CYS A 256 16.39 13.27 -20.41
C CYS A 256 16.05 13.69 -21.84
N ILE A 257 15.13 14.64 -22.04
CA ILE A 257 14.78 15.17 -23.37
C ILE A 257 15.81 16.22 -23.81
N HIS A 258 16.40 16.93 -22.87
CA HIS A 258 17.31 18.04 -23.13
C HIS A 258 18.80 17.65 -23.04
N SER A 259 19.11 16.41 -22.68
CA SER A 259 20.45 15.82 -22.64
C SER A 259 20.77 15.02 -23.90
#